data_0f920b722319dc835b633c2a1edbef24
#
_entry.id   0f920b722319dc835b633c2a1edbef24
#
_cell.length_a   1.000
_cell.length_b   1.000
_cell.length_c   1.000
_cell.angle_alpha   90.00
_cell.angle_beta   90.00
_cell.angle_gamma   90.00
#
_symmetry.space_group_name_H-M   'P 1'
#
loop_
_entity.id
_entity.type
_entity.pdbx_description
1 polymer ?
#
loop_
_entity_poly.entity_id
_entity_poly.type
_entity_poly.pdbx_seq_one_letter_code
_entity_poly.pdbx_strand_id
1 'polypeptide(L)'
;AHDEGLFIRSLANRNQLGGVATEVWPMSWLMLAAFDIVVVETVGVGQTEIDIAEIGDTVCYVAQPASGDTIQYLKSGIIEIPDIFAVNKSDLGAAAYKTAGEIGRSASRQDRRDDWDYPVCLVSATMNTGITELHGNFDRHRSFLAHAGLLQKLRTRHQSAWVVRVLKEEFGTFGVELIGGYAEIGKRLEAQCGNQFEECERMRQQIISRFKSSD
;
A
#
# COMPACT_ATOMS: atom_id res chain seq x y z
N ALA A 1 -10.19 -9.60 -24.93
CA ALA A 1 -9.45 -10.84 -24.81
C ALA A 1 -9.73 -11.39 -23.41
N HIS A 2 -10.31 -12.58 -23.30
CA HIS A 2 -10.40 -13.31 -22.04
C HIS A 2 -9.03 -13.96 -21.82
N ASP A 3 -8.28 -13.41 -20.88
CA ASP A 3 -7.09 -14.09 -20.36
C ASP A 3 -7.54 -14.85 -19.10
N GLU A 4 -7.47 -16.18 -19.14
CA GLU A 4 -7.94 -17.04 -18.04
C GLU A 4 -7.11 -16.86 -16.74
N GLY A 5 -5.92 -16.25 -16.85
CA GLY A 5 -5.04 -15.94 -15.70
C GLY A 5 -5.25 -14.55 -15.10
N LEU A 6 -6.13 -13.71 -15.67
CA LEU A 6 -6.31 -12.32 -15.25
C LEU A 6 -7.73 -12.05 -14.75
N PHE A 7 -7.84 -11.53 -13.52
CA PHE A 7 -9.07 -11.01 -12.97
C PHE A 7 -8.94 -9.52 -12.66
N ILE A 8 -9.90 -8.71 -13.11
CA ILE A 8 -9.92 -7.26 -12.87
C ILE A 8 -11.21 -6.89 -12.16
N ARG A 9 -11.09 -6.16 -11.05
CA ARG A 9 -12.20 -5.62 -10.29
C ARG A 9 -12.02 -4.12 -10.03
N SER A 10 -12.97 -3.33 -10.50
CA SER A 10 -13.06 -1.92 -10.12
C SER A 10 -13.88 -1.77 -8.84
N LEU A 11 -13.38 -0.97 -7.91
CA LEU A 11 -14.05 -0.61 -6.66
C LEU A 11 -14.33 0.90 -6.67
N ALA A 12 -15.59 1.26 -6.41
CA ALA A 12 -15.97 2.65 -6.27
C ALA A 12 -15.59 3.16 -4.87
N ASN A 13 -14.98 4.32 -4.80
CA ASN A 13 -14.74 5.02 -3.54
C ASN A 13 -16.07 5.60 -3.04
N ARG A 14 -16.79 4.83 -2.21
CA ARG A 14 -18.10 5.24 -1.68
C ARG A 14 -17.90 6.19 -0.51
N ASN A 15 -18.27 7.48 -0.72
CA ASN A 15 -18.40 8.51 0.32
C ASN A 15 -17.16 8.88 1.17
N GLN A 16 -15.95 8.49 0.80
CA GLN A 16 -14.75 8.99 1.45
C GLN A 16 -14.14 10.12 0.62
N LEU A 17 -13.94 11.26 1.22
CA LEU A 17 -13.17 12.38 0.68
C LEU A 17 -11.68 11.99 0.70
N GLY A 18 -11.25 11.20 -0.27
CA GLY A 18 -9.91 10.63 -0.36
C GLY A 18 -9.77 9.28 0.36
N GLY A 19 -8.74 8.53 0.02
CA GLY A 19 -8.43 7.24 0.63
C GLY A 19 -8.86 6.03 -0.21
N VAL A 20 -8.33 4.86 0.15
CA VAL A 20 -8.70 3.57 -0.44
C VAL A 20 -9.89 3.00 0.34
N ALA A 21 -10.88 2.47 -0.39
CA ALA A 21 -12.05 1.86 0.25
C ALA A 21 -11.65 0.75 1.23
N THR A 22 -12.31 0.70 2.38
CA THR A 22 -12.01 -0.25 3.48
C THR A 22 -12.07 -1.71 3.02
N GLU A 23 -12.86 -2.00 1.99
CA GLU A 23 -13.01 -3.32 1.40
C GLU A 23 -11.80 -3.78 0.56
N VAL A 24 -10.93 -2.85 0.14
CA VAL A 24 -9.78 -3.20 -0.73
C VAL A 24 -8.82 -4.16 -0.03
N TRP A 25 -8.52 -3.93 1.24
CA TRP A 25 -7.61 -4.78 1.99
C TRP A 25 -8.11 -6.24 2.10
N PRO A 26 -9.33 -6.53 2.62
CA PRO A 26 -9.83 -7.90 2.69
C PRO A 26 -10.01 -8.55 1.32
N MET A 27 -10.38 -7.78 0.28
CA MET A 27 -10.43 -8.29 -1.08
C MET A 27 -9.06 -8.69 -1.60
N SER A 28 -8.02 -7.88 -1.36
CA SER A 28 -6.65 -8.19 -1.76
C SER A 28 -6.18 -9.50 -1.11
N TRP A 29 -6.49 -9.72 0.15
CA TRP A 29 -6.18 -10.97 0.85
C TRP A 29 -6.93 -12.17 0.28
N LEU A 30 -8.20 -12.00 -0.04
CA LEU A 30 -8.98 -13.05 -0.69
C LEU A 30 -8.40 -13.39 -2.08
N MET A 31 -8.00 -12.38 -2.84
CA MET A 31 -7.39 -12.56 -4.15
C MET A 31 -6.03 -13.25 -4.07
N LEU A 32 -5.22 -12.97 -3.04
CA LEU A 32 -3.93 -13.64 -2.82
C LEU A 32 -4.07 -15.14 -2.52
N ALA A 33 -5.26 -15.62 -2.12
CA ALA A 33 -5.53 -17.04 -1.99
C ALA A 33 -5.76 -17.75 -3.35
N ALA A 34 -6.03 -16.98 -4.41
CA ALA A 34 -6.36 -17.49 -5.73
C ALA A 34 -5.36 -17.09 -6.82
N PHE A 35 -4.57 -16.03 -6.61
CA PHE A 35 -3.63 -15.46 -7.57
C PHE A 35 -2.25 -15.30 -6.95
N ASP A 36 -1.21 -15.51 -7.75
CA ASP A 36 0.20 -15.34 -7.33
C ASP A 36 0.57 -13.89 -7.09
N ILE A 37 -0.06 -12.96 -7.83
CA ILE A 37 0.19 -11.52 -7.77
C ILE A 37 -1.14 -10.79 -7.73
N VAL A 38 -1.27 -9.85 -6.79
CA VAL A 38 -2.40 -8.92 -6.71
C VAL A 38 -1.87 -7.50 -6.89
N VAL A 39 -2.39 -6.80 -7.87
CA VAL A 39 -2.06 -5.39 -8.13
C VAL A 39 -3.23 -4.52 -7.68
N VAL A 40 -2.97 -3.59 -6.77
CA VAL A 40 -3.93 -2.57 -6.35
C VAL A 40 -3.54 -1.25 -7.02
N GLU A 41 -4.37 -0.80 -7.96
CA GLU A 41 -4.17 0.46 -8.66
C GLU A 41 -4.98 1.58 -8.01
N THR A 42 -4.35 2.74 -7.84
CA THR A 42 -5.01 3.99 -7.43
C THR A 42 -4.88 5.03 -8.52
N VAL A 43 -5.91 5.85 -8.69
CA VAL A 43 -5.93 6.96 -9.65
C VAL A 43 -5.69 8.29 -8.93
N GLY A 44 -4.72 9.04 -9.42
CA GLY A 44 -4.39 10.38 -8.93
C GLY A 44 -3.36 10.41 -7.82
N VAL A 45 -2.91 11.62 -7.50
CA VAL A 45 -2.01 11.97 -6.40
C VAL A 45 -2.83 12.66 -5.31
N GLY A 46 -2.65 12.27 -4.05
CA GLY A 46 -3.37 12.83 -2.91
C GLY A 46 -3.22 11.95 -1.66
N GLN A 47 -4.19 11.95 -0.77
CA GLN A 47 -4.14 11.16 0.49
C GLN A 47 -4.19 9.62 0.28
N THR A 48 -4.48 9.17 -0.94
CA THR A 48 -4.56 7.75 -1.32
C THR A 48 -3.22 7.04 -1.33
N GLU A 49 -2.11 7.77 -1.46
CA GLU A 49 -0.76 7.16 -1.47
C GLU A 49 -0.38 6.58 -0.12
N ILE A 50 -0.79 7.22 0.97
CA ILE A 50 -0.53 6.74 2.33
C ILE A 50 -1.32 5.44 2.56
N ASP A 51 -2.56 5.40 2.10
CA ASP A 51 -3.43 4.25 2.28
C ASP A 51 -2.96 3.02 1.50
N ILE A 52 -2.38 3.21 0.30
CA ILE A 52 -1.84 2.09 -0.48
C ILE A 52 -0.64 1.43 0.20
N ALA A 53 0.16 2.21 0.93
CA ALA A 53 1.27 1.71 1.72
C ALA A 53 0.83 0.84 2.91
N GLU A 54 -0.45 0.88 3.28
CA GLU A 54 -1.05 0.02 4.30
C GLU A 54 -1.69 -1.26 3.72
N ILE A 55 -1.57 -1.48 2.40
CA ILE A 55 -2.20 -2.60 1.70
C ILE A 55 -1.16 -3.47 1.00
N GLY A 56 -0.27 -2.85 0.21
CA GLY A 56 0.68 -3.56 -0.63
C GLY A 56 1.96 -3.97 0.08
N ASP A 57 2.48 -5.16 -0.23
CA ASP A 57 3.82 -5.58 0.23
C ASP A 57 4.93 -4.75 -0.45
N THR A 58 4.65 -4.22 -1.64
CA THR A 58 5.56 -3.35 -2.43
C THR A 58 4.75 -2.22 -3.05
N VAL A 59 5.19 -1.00 -2.85
CA VAL A 59 4.58 0.19 -3.45
C VAL A 59 5.42 0.67 -4.64
N CYS A 60 4.78 0.74 -5.81
CA CYS A 60 5.40 1.28 -7.00
C CYS A 60 4.75 2.62 -7.40
N TYR A 61 5.56 3.67 -7.45
CA TYR A 61 5.11 4.94 -7.99
C TYR A 61 5.37 5.03 -9.49
N VAL A 62 4.30 5.24 -10.27
CA VAL A 62 4.39 5.40 -11.72
C VAL A 62 4.38 6.87 -12.09
N ALA A 63 5.54 7.40 -12.43
CA ALA A 63 5.72 8.78 -12.87
C ALA A 63 5.55 8.92 -14.39
N GLN A 64 5.10 10.11 -14.82
CA GLN A 64 5.12 10.49 -16.23
C GLN A 64 6.10 11.64 -16.46
N PRO A 65 6.85 11.64 -17.59
CA PRO A 65 7.76 12.73 -17.94
C PRO A 65 7.01 14.05 -18.07
N ALA A 66 7.64 15.13 -17.59
CA ALA A 66 7.13 16.50 -17.66
C ALA A 66 5.72 16.73 -17.06
N SER A 67 5.24 15.82 -16.21
CA SER A 67 4.00 16.00 -15.47
C SER A 67 4.20 16.93 -14.28
N GLY A 68 3.31 17.94 -14.13
CA GLY A 68 3.27 18.79 -12.93
C GLY A 68 3.06 18.00 -11.65
N ASP A 69 2.33 16.88 -11.72
CA ASP A 69 2.05 16.00 -10.59
C ASP A 69 3.31 15.36 -10.03
N THR A 70 4.26 14.95 -10.91
CA THR A 70 5.56 14.42 -10.46
C THR A 70 6.33 15.43 -9.63
N ILE A 71 6.32 16.70 -10.02
CA ILE A 71 7.01 17.78 -9.29
C ILE A 71 6.31 18.05 -7.95
N GLN A 72 4.99 18.02 -7.91
CA GLN A 72 4.22 18.16 -6.66
C GLN A 72 4.49 16.99 -5.71
N TYR A 73 4.52 15.77 -6.24
CA TYR A 73 4.86 14.55 -5.49
C TYR A 73 6.24 14.63 -4.84
N LEU A 74 7.26 15.08 -5.58
CA LEU A 74 8.61 15.27 -5.07
C LEU A 74 8.69 16.33 -3.94
N LYS A 75 7.77 17.30 -3.91
CA LYS A 75 7.72 18.36 -2.91
C LYS A 75 6.88 18.04 -1.69
N SER A 76 5.96 17.08 -1.79
CA SER A 76 5.00 16.76 -0.71
C SER A 76 5.56 15.86 0.40
N GLY A 77 6.80 15.36 0.28
CA GLY A 77 7.38 14.39 1.22
C GLY A 77 6.87 12.95 1.05
N ILE A 78 5.92 12.71 0.13
CA ILE A 78 5.33 11.40 -0.15
C ILE A 78 6.34 10.46 -0.85
N ILE A 79 7.47 10.99 -1.30
CA ILE A 79 8.54 10.21 -1.94
C ILE A 79 9.15 9.12 -1.02
N GLU A 80 8.87 9.18 0.27
CA GLU A 80 9.31 8.18 1.26
C GLU A 80 8.49 6.88 1.20
N ILE A 81 7.32 6.90 0.56
CA ILE A 81 6.39 5.79 0.55
C ILE A 81 6.77 4.70 -0.46
N PRO A 82 7.10 5.01 -1.74
CA PRO A 82 7.38 3.98 -2.72
C PRO A 82 8.68 3.24 -2.47
N ASP A 83 8.64 1.95 -2.73
CA ASP A 83 9.79 1.06 -2.76
C ASP A 83 10.47 1.03 -4.14
N ILE A 84 9.68 1.26 -5.19
CA ILE A 84 10.13 1.23 -6.59
C ILE A 84 9.51 2.43 -7.32
N PHE A 85 10.30 3.06 -8.20
CA PHE A 85 9.84 4.12 -9.07
C PHE A 85 9.90 3.67 -10.53
N ALA A 86 8.79 3.83 -11.27
CA ALA A 86 8.71 3.57 -12.69
C ALA A 86 8.42 4.87 -13.44
N VAL A 87 9.35 5.35 -14.25
CA VAL A 87 9.11 6.49 -15.14
C VAL A 87 8.62 5.95 -16.48
N ASN A 88 7.29 5.99 -16.68
CA ASN A 88 6.66 5.50 -17.90
C ASN A 88 6.87 6.50 -19.06
N LYS A 89 6.56 6.06 -20.27
CA LYS A 89 6.77 6.82 -21.51
C LYS A 89 8.24 7.22 -21.72
N SER A 90 9.16 6.28 -21.43
CA SER A 90 10.61 6.49 -21.64
C SER A 90 10.99 6.74 -23.11
N ASP A 91 10.11 6.39 -24.04
CA ASP A 91 10.19 6.72 -25.46
C ASP A 91 10.16 8.23 -25.75
N LEU A 92 9.74 9.06 -24.80
CA LEU A 92 9.87 10.53 -24.89
C LEU A 92 11.31 11.04 -24.66
N GLY A 93 12.27 10.15 -24.48
CA GLY A 93 13.71 10.44 -24.46
C GLY A 93 14.12 11.39 -23.32
N ALA A 94 14.72 12.53 -23.64
CA ALA A 94 15.34 13.43 -22.65
C ALA A 94 14.43 13.82 -21.48
N ALA A 95 13.14 13.97 -21.73
CA ALA A 95 12.17 14.32 -20.68
C ALA A 95 12.05 13.21 -19.63
N ALA A 96 12.03 11.94 -20.06
CA ALA A 96 11.96 10.79 -19.17
C ALA A 96 13.25 10.63 -18.33
N TYR A 97 14.43 10.79 -18.95
CA TYR A 97 15.71 10.76 -18.27
C TYR A 97 15.83 11.87 -17.22
N LYS A 98 15.36 13.09 -17.54
CA LYS A 98 15.33 14.19 -16.60
C LYS A 98 14.48 13.87 -15.39
N THR A 99 13.25 13.39 -15.59
CA THR A 99 12.34 12.99 -14.52
C THR A 99 12.93 11.88 -13.65
N ALA A 100 13.50 10.83 -14.26
CA ALA A 100 14.18 9.76 -13.52
C ALA A 100 15.35 10.27 -12.66
N GLY A 101 16.15 11.20 -13.19
CA GLY A 101 17.23 11.83 -12.45
C GLY A 101 16.75 12.71 -11.29
N GLU A 102 15.61 13.39 -11.42
CA GLU A 102 15.00 14.17 -10.33
C GLU A 102 14.47 13.26 -9.22
N ILE A 103 13.76 12.19 -9.57
CA ILE A 103 13.29 11.18 -8.60
C ILE A 103 14.47 10.54 -7.89
N GLY A 104 15.48 10.05 -8.62
CA GLY A 104 16.65 9.40 -8.04
C GLY A 104 17.42 10.28 -7.05
N ARG A 105 17.60 11.56 -7.37
CA ARG A 105 18.21 12.53 -6.44
C ARG A 105 17.37 12.78 -5.19
N SER A 106 16.07 12.76 -5.32
CA SER A 106 15.17 12.98 -4.19
C SER A 106 15.09 11.73 -3.31
N ALA A 107 14.99 10.55 -3.91
CA ALA A 107 14.98 9.27 -3.20
C ALA A 107 16.28 9.01 -2.42
N SER A 108 17.45 9.32 -3.02
CA SER A 108 18.74 9.11 -2.37
C SER A 108 19.08 10.11 -1.26
N ARG A 109 18.35 11.21 -1.12
CA ARG A 109 18.54 12.19 -0.04
C ARG A 109 17.82 11.83 1.25
N GLN A 110 17.02 10.78 1.22
CA GLN A 110 16.23 10.38 2.37
C GLN A 110 17.03 9.46 3.27
N ASP A 111 17.01 9.75 4.56
CA ASP A 111 17.61 8.92 5.60
C ASP A 111 16.71 7.69 5.88
N ARG A 112 16.60 6.83 4.86
CA ARG A 112 15.84 5.59 4.95
C ARG A 112 16.65 4.58 5.76
N ARG A 113 15.98 3.93 6.72
CA ARG A 113 16.61 3.07 7.73
C ARG A 113 16.77 1.61 7.32
N ASP A 114 16.54 1.31 6.05
CA ASP A 114 16.66 -0.02 5.49
C ASP A 114 17.76 -0.09 4.42
N ASP A 115 18.21 -1.29 4.11
CA ASP A 115 19.26 -1.55 3.11
C ASP A 115 18.69 -1.72 1.69
N TRP A 116 17.48 -1.23 1.41
CA TRP A 116 16.88 -1.26 0.08
C TRP A 116 17.35 -0.08 -0.77
N ASP A 117 17.62 -0.31 -2.07
CA ASP A 117 18.24 0.66 -2.98
C ASP A 117 17.27 1.58 -3.72
N TYR A 118 15.96 1.40 -3.58
CA TYR A 118 14.88 2.23 -4.15
C TYR A 118 15.05 2.51 -5.66
N PRO A 119 14.99 1.48 -6.50
CA PRO A 119 15.31 1.59 -7.92
C PRO A 119 14.35 2.51 -8.68
N VAL A 120 14.91 3.26 -9.65
CA VAL A 120 14.19 4.10 -10.59
C VAL A 120 14.31 3.50 -11.99
N CYS A 121 13.23 2.91 -12.49
CA CYS A 121 13.18 2.23 -13.77
C CYS A 121 12.61 3.14 -14.87
N LEU A 122 13.25 3.17 -16.03
CA LEU A 122 12.72 3.78 -17.23
C LEU A 122 11.91 2.73 -18.02
N VAL A 123 10.61 2.96 -18.16
CA VAL A 123 9.72 2.01 -18.82
C VAL A 123 8.90 2.68 -19.93
N SER A 124 8.56 1.94 -20.97
CA SER A 124 7.54 2.33 -21.94
C SER A 124 6.57 1.16 -22.13
N ALA A 125 5.35 1.34 -21.68
CA ALA A 125 4.30 0.35 -21.87
C ALA A 125 3.96 0.16 -23.36
N THR A 126 4.01 1.25 -24.15
CA THR A 126 3.71 1.23 -25.59
C THR A 126 4.79 0.51 -26.38
N MET A 127 6.06 0.75 -26.05
CA MET A 127 7.21 0.14 -26.74
C MET A 127 7.65 -1.19 -26.10
N ASN A 128 7.01 -1.59 -25.00
CA ASN A 128 7.34 -2.79 -24.21
C ASN A 128 8.82 -2.83 -23.78
N THR A 129 9.37 -1.68 -23.40
CA THR A 129 10.76 -1.55 -22.95
C THR A 129 10.84 -1.28 -21.43
N GLY A 130 11.87 -1.83 -20.76
CA GLY A 130 12.09 -1.67 -19.32
C GLY A 130 11.14 -2.50 -18.42
N ILE A 131 10.13 -3.18 -19.00
CA ILE A 131 9.12 -3.93 -18.23
C ILE A 131 9.76 -5.13 -17.49
N THR A 132 10.66 -5.84 -18.15
CA THR A 132 11.38 -6.98 -17.54
C THR A 132 12.23 -6.54 -16.35
N GLU A 133 12.89 -5.40 -16.46
CA GLU A 133 13.68 -4.82 -15.36
C GLU A 133 12.79 -4.42 -14.20
N LEU A 134 11.67 -3.75 -14.47
CA LEU A 134 10.67 -3.39 -13.47
C LEU A 134 10.15 -4.64 -12.74
N HIS A 135 9.78 -5.68 -13.47
CA HIS A 135 9.36 -6.96 -12.89
C HIS A 135 10.46 -7.55 -12.00
N GLY A 136 11.70 -7.59 -12.47
CA GLY A 136 12.83 -8.07 -11.67
C GLY A 136 13.04 -7.29 -10.37
N ASN A 137 12.73 -6.00 -10.35
CA ASN A 137 12.79 -5.19 -9.13
C ASN A 137 11.67 -5.52 -8.13
N PHE A 138 10.48 -5.91 -8.58
CA PHE A 138 9.45 -6.45 -7.69
C PHE A 138 9.90 -7.75 -7.03
N ASP A 139 10.48 -8.67 -7.78
CA ASP A 139 11.00 -9.94 -7.26
C ASP A 139 12.16 -9.73 -6.26
N ARG A 140 13.04 -8.78 -6.57
CA ARG A 140 14.14 -8.38 -5.66
C ARG A 140 13.60 -7.82 -4.34
N HIS A 141 12.60 -6.92 -4.39
CA HIS A 141 12.01 -6.33 -3.18
C HIS A 141 11.28 -7.38 -2.34
N ARG A 142 10.49 -8.24 -2.97
CA ARG A 142 9.85 -9.37 -2.28
C ARG A 142 10.89 -10.27 -1.59
N SER A 143 11.98 -10.59 -2.27
CA SER A 143 13.07 -11.40 -1.73
C SER A 143 13.77 -10.69 -0.57
N PHE A 144 14.02 -9.39 -0.69
CA PHE A 144 14.59 -8.56 0.37
C PHE A 144 13.72 -8.60 1.63
N LEU A 145 12.41 -8.35 1.50
CA LEU A 145 11.46 -8.41 2.63
C LEU A 145 11.41 -9.79 3.29
N ALA A 146 11.46 -10.86 2.50
CA ALA A 146 11.42 -12.24 3.00
C ALA A 146 12.72 -12.58 3.77
N HIS A 147 13.89 -12.29 3.21
CA HIS A 147 15.20 -12.59 3.84
C HIS A 147 15.42 -11.75 5.12
N ALA A 148 14.98 -10.50 5.13
CA ALA A 148 15.08 -9.64 6.31
C ALA A 148 14.04 -9.97 7.39
N GLY A 149 13.12 -10.91 7.15
CA GLY A 149 12.00 -11.22 8.06
C GLY A 149 11.02 -10.05 8.23
N LEU A 150 11.00 -9.12 7.27
CA LEU A 150 10.16 -7.92 7.31
C LEU A 150 8.77 -8.15 6.75
N LEU A 151 8.61 -9.10 5.81
CA LEU A 151 7.35 -9.34 5.12
C LEU A 151 6.20 -9.64 6.10
N GLN A 152 6.42 -10.55 7.06
CA GLN A 152 5.40 -10.88 8.04
C GLN A 152 5.08 -9.71 8.97
N LYS A 153 6.08 -8.96 9.40
CA LYS A 153 5.89 -7.75 10.23
C LYS A 153 5.09 -6.69 9.48
N LEU A 154 5.40 -6.47 8.21
CA LEU A 154 4.67 -5.54 7.35
C LEU A 154 3.20 -5.95 7.23
N ARG A 155 2.94 -7.21 6.92
CA ARG A 155 1.57 -7.74 6.79
C ARG A 155 0.78 -7.65 8.09
N THR A 156 1.38 -7.96 9.24
CA THR A 156 0.75 -7.78 10.56
C THR A 156 0.40 -6.31 10.83
N ARG A 157 1.29 -5.38 10.46
CA ARG A 157 1.02 -3.95 10.55
C ARG A 157 -0.17 -3.53 9.66
N HIS A 158 -0.24 -4.01 8.42
CA HIS A 158 -1.36 -3.74 7.51
C HIS A 158 -2.68 -4.28 8.07
N GLN A 159 -2.66 -5.48 8.64
CA GLN A 159 -3.81 -6.08 9.32
C GLN A 159 -4.29 -5.20 10.47
N SER A 160 -3.35 -4.75 11.31
CA SER A 160 -3.66 -3.88 12.44
C SER A 160 -4.28 -2.56 12.00
N ALA A 161 -3.71 -1.94 10.97
CA ALA A 161 -4.23 -0.70 10.40
C ALA A 161 -5.67 -0.87 9.87
N TRP A 162 -5.93 -1.98 9.17
CA TRP A 162 -7.27 -2.30 8.67
C TRP A 162 -8.28 -2.52 9.80
N VAL A 163 -7.97 -3.33 10.81
CA VAL A 163 -8.88 -3.57 11.95
C VAL A 163 -9.21 -2.26 12.67
N VAL A 164 -8.20 -1.44 12.91
CA VAL A 164 -8.38 -0.13 13.52
C VAL A 164 -9.31 0.76 12.68
N ARG A 165 -9.11 0.79 11.36
CA ARG A 165 -9.94 1.58 10.44
C ARG A 165 -11.39 1.13 10.50
N VAL A 166 -11.66 -0.17 10.41
CA VAL A 166 -13.02 -0.74 10.49
C VAL A 166 -13.70 -0.37 11.82
N LEU A 167 -13.02 -0.59 12.94
CA LEU A 167 -13.58 -0.29 14.26
C LEU A 167 -13.79 1.20 14.47
N LYS A 168 -12.90 2.05 13.93
CA LYS A 168 -13.05 3.50 14.01
C LYS A 168 -14.19 4.03 13.13
N GLU A 169 -14.40 3.46 11.96
CA GLU A 169 -15.53 3.82 11.08
C GLU A 169 -16.88 3.46 11.74
N GLU A 170 -16.94 2.33 12.44
CA GLU A 170 -18.18 1.83 13.06
C GLU A 170 -18.49 2.49 14.42
N PHE A 171 -17.47 2.69 15.27
CA PHE A 171 -17.64 3.11 16.68
C PHE A 171 -16.97 4.43 17.03
N GLY A 172 -16.33 5.09 16.06
CA GLY A 172 -15.55 6.30 16.30
C GLY A 172 -14.26 6.04 17.12
N THR A 173 -13.54 7.12 17.41
CA THR A 173 -12.32 7.06 18.23
C THR A 173 -12.61 6.56 19.63
N PHE A 174 -13.74 6.95 20.21
CA PHE A 174 -14.15 6.55 21.57
C PHE A 174 -14.32 5.03 21.69
N GLY A 175 -14.95 4.38 20.69
CA GLY A 175 -15.08 2.91 20.67
C GLY A 175 -13.74 2.18 20.63
N VAL A 176 -12.78 2.70 19.87
CA VAL A 176 -11.41 2.16 19.81
C VAL A 176 -10.71 2.30 21.16
N GLU A 177 -10.83 3.45 21.81
CA GLU A 177 -10.23 3.70 23.13
C GLU A 177 -10.83 2.81 24.24
N LEU A 178 -12.11 2.47 24.15
CA LEU A 178 -12.77 1.57 25.12
C LEU A 178 -12.09 0.20 25.21
N ILE A 179 -11.48 -0.30 24.15
CA ILE A 179 -10.79 -1.60 24.13
C ILE A 179 -9.27 -1.51 24.30
N GLY A 180 -8.75 -0.32 24.64
CA GLY A 180 -7.34 -0.08 24.93
C GLY A 180 -6.59 0.66 23.84
N GLY A 181 -7.28 1.18 22.82
CA GLY A 181 -6.70 1.99 21.76
C GLY A 181 -5.84 1.22 20.75
N TYR A 182 -5.17 1.95 19.88
CA TYR A 182 -4.37 1.40 18.79
C TYR A 182 -3.27 0.42 19.22
N ALA A 183 -2.57 0.76 20.31
CA ALA A 183 -1.46 -0.05 20.79
C ALA A 183 -1.91 -1.44 21.28
N GLU A 184 -3.05 -1.51 21.94
CA GLU A 184 -3.59 -2.78 22.42
C GLU A 184 -4.14 -3.64 21.29
N ILE A 185 -4.80 -3.03 20.31
CA ILE A 185 -5.25 -3.72 19.09
C ILE A 185 -4.04 -4.36 18.37
N GLY A 186 -2.96 -3.58 18.17
CA GLY A 186 -1.73 -4.09 17.56
C GLY A 186 -1.16 -5.29 18.29
N LYS A 187 -1.01 -5.22 19.62
CA LYS A 187 -0.51 -6.33 20.44
C LYS A 187 -1.36 -7.59 20.33
N ARG A 188 -2.68 -7.45 20.30
CA ARG A 188 -3.60 -8.61 20.17
C ARG A 188 -3.44 -9.28 18.83
N LEU A 189 -3.31 -8.52 17.74
CA LEU A 189 -3.14 -9.05 16.40
C LEU A 189 -1.75 -9.68 16.20
N GLU A 190 -0.70 -9.13 16.82
CA GLU A 190 0.64 -9.72 16.83
C GLU A 190 0.68 -11.05 17.61
N ALA A 191 -0.04 -11.13 18.72
CA ALA A 191 -0.09 -12.32 19.57
C ALA A 191 -0.90 -13.47 18.96
N GLN A 192 -1.80 -13.17 18.05
CA GLN A 192 -2.65 -14.17 17.40
C GLN A 192 -2.15 -14.48 15.98
N CYS A 193 -1.52 -15.63 15.80
CA CYS A 193 -1.26 -16.23 14.47
C CYS A 193 -2.54 -16.72 13.77
N GLY A 194 -3.68 -16.02 13.95
CA GLY A 194 -5.00 -16.50 13.58
C GLY A 194 -5.75 -15.61 12.58
N ASN A 195 -7.03 -15.90 12.44
CA ASN A 195 -7.94 -15.22 11.55
C ASN A 195 -8.26 -13.80 12.07
N GLN A 196 -7.71 -12.77 11.40
CA GLN A 196 -7.89 -11.36 11.77
C GLN A 196 -9.36 -10.90 11.71
N PHE A 197 -10.15 -11.53 10.85
CA PHE A 197 -11.59 -11.25 10.77
C PHE A 197 -12.32 -11.69 12.04
N GLU A 198 -11.95 -12.83 12.60
CA GLU A 198 -12.49 -13.29 13.88
C GLU A 198 -12.09 -12.38 15.03
N GLU A 199 -10.83 -11.93 15.06
CA GLU A 199 -10.38 -11.04 16.12
C GLU A 199 -11.02 -9.64 16.01
N CYS A 200 -11.19 -9.13 14.79
CA CYS A 200 -11.96 -7.91 14.54
C CYS A 200 -13.39 -8.05 15.08
N GLU A 201 -14.05 -9.17 14.81
CA GLU A 201 -15.40 -9.44 15.31
C GLU A 201 -15.45 -9.56 16.85
N ARG A 202 -14.47 -10.21 17.48
CA ARG A 202 -14.36 -10.25 18.95
C ARG A 202 -14.21 -8.85 19.54
N MET A 203 -13.36 -8.02 18.95
CA MET A 203 -13.18 -6.63 19.39
C MET A 203 -14.47 -5.82 19.22
N ARG A 204 -15.19 -6.02 18.10
CA ARG A 204 -16.50 -5.40 17.85
C ARG A 204 -17.50 -5.76 18.95
N GLN A 205 -17.64 -7.03 19.28
CA GLN A 205 -18.52 -7.50 20.34
C GLN A 205 -18.13 -6.97 21.71
N GLN A 206 -16.84 -6.85 21.98
CA GLN A 206 -16.33 -6.26 23.21
C GLN A 206 -16.71 -4.78 23.34
N ILE A 207 -16.60 -3.99 22.25
CA ILE A 207 -17.01 -2.59 22.25
C ILE A 207 -18.51 -2.49 22.51
N ILE A 208 -19.33 -3.27 21.80
CA ILE A 208 -20.79 -3.28 21.98
C ILE A 208 -21.18 -3.63 23.42
N SER A 209 -20.52 -4.62 24.03
CA SER A 209 -20.81 -5.01 25.41
C SER A 209 -20.50 -3.91 26.41
N ARG A 210 -19.40 -3.17 26.21
CA ARG A 210 -19.01 -2.05 27.07
C ARG A 210 -19.94 -0.84 26.93
N PHE A 211 -20.47 -0.56 25.74
CA PHE A 211 -21.51 0.45 25.57
C PHE A 211 -22.76 0.12 26.36
N LYS A 212 -23.22 -1.17 26.31
CA LYS A 212 -24.41 -1.62 27.04
C LYS A 212 -24.25 -1.64 28.56
N SER A 213 -23.02 -1.73 29.06
CA SER A 213 -22.74 -1.75 30.50
C SER A 213 -22.51 -0.35 31.09
N SER A 214 -22.48 0.69 30.25
CA SER A 214 -22.29 2.08 30.65
C SER A 214 -23.61 2.85 30.77
N ASP A 215 -24.74 2.21 30.43
CA ASP A 215 -26.11 2.63 30.68
C ASP A 215 -26.63 1.95 31.97
#